data_7c17737a7217a169dd734242189c9914
#
_entry.id   7c17737a7217a169dd734242189c9914
#
_cell.length_a   1.000
_cell.length_b   1.000
_cell.length_c   1.000
_cell.angle_alpha   90.00
_cell.angle_beta   90.00
_cell.angle_gamma   90.00
#
_symmetry.space_group_name_H-M   'P 1'
#
loop_
_entity.id
_entity.type
_entity.pdbx_description
1 polymer ?
#
loop_
_entity_poly.entity_id
_entity_poly.type
_entity_poly.pdbx_seq_one_letter_code
_entity_poly.pdbx_strand_id
1 'polypeptide(L)'
;KTIDYKDKSGEGLTKNPIVKIMQMVWRFCDSGDKSKHAKQNPPKNIELISDIPYIDDGNYYHKLDVMYPNNISENDKLPVIIDIHGGGWMYGDKGLNENYCRALADRGYVVFDINYRLVPDVNVNEQIKDVMSALKWIGKNIDNYPCDRENIMLTGDSAGGMLASYASVLLQSQELRDIFSAESADIKLTALVLTSPVSYMKDGGWFSVYTKPLWGKNYKNSKTYNYMDFDEI
;
A
#
# COMPACT_ATOMS: atom_id res chain seq x y z
N LYS A 1 -18.87 -7.41 11.50
CA LYS A 1 -18.59 -6.82 12.84
C LYS A 1 -17.61 -5.69 12.59
N THR A 2 -18.07 -4.44 12.66
CA THR A 2 -17.23 -3.25 12.71
C THR A 2 -16.40 -3.33 13.98
N ILE A 3 -15.11 -3.58 13.84
CA ILE A 3 -14.16 -3.46 14.95
C ILE A 3 -14.00 -1.95 15.17
N ASP A 4 -14.35 -1.49 16.38
CA ASP A 4 -14.26 -0.09 16.80
C ASP A 4 -12.75 0.26 17.00
N TYR A 5 -12.06 0.53 15.91
CA TYR A 5 -10.67 0.88 15.93
C TYR A 5 -10.53 2.35 16.30
N LYS A 6 -10.23 2.64 17.54
CA LYS A 6 -10.02 4.00 18.06
C LYS A 6 -8.61 4.52 17.74
N ASP A 7 -8.24 4.50 16.47
CA ASP A 7 -7.08 5.27 16.02
C ASP A 7 -7.45 6.75 15.95
N LYS A 8 -6.79 7.57 16.75
CA LYS A 8 -7.03 9.02 16.80
C LYS A 8 -6.38 9.77 15.64
N SER A 9 -5.59 9.11 14.80
CA SER A 9 -4.87 9.76 13.68
C SER A 9 -5.84 10.31 12.63
N GLY A 10 -6.98 9.64 12.44
CA GLY A 10 -8.09 10.12 11.60
C GLY A 10 -9.02 11.14 12.27
N GLU A 11 -8.76 11.56 13.53
CA GLU A 11 -9.62 12.49 14.24
C GLU A 11 -9.71 13.83 13.51
N GLY A 12 -10.93 14.23 13.22
CA GLY A 12 -11.23 15.44 12.48
C GLY A 12 -11.32 15.26 10.96
N LEU A 13 -10.76 14.18 10.37
CA LEU A 13 -10.93 13.87 8.95
C LEU A 13 -12.38 13.50 8.63
N THR A 14 -13.02 12.72 9.47
CA THR A 14 -14.43 12.31 9.35
C THR A 14 -15.41 13.49 9.32
N LYS A 15 -15.03 14.64 9.90
CA LYS A 15 -15.83 15.88 9.94
C LYS A 15 -15.47 16.85 8.84
N ASN A 16 -14.38 16.64 8.10
CA ASN A 16 -13.94 17.52 7.03
C ASN A 16 -14.88 17.40 5.82
N PRO A 17 -15.52 18.49 5.35
CA PRO A 17 -16.47 18.42 4.25
C PRO A 17 -15.80 18.02 2.92
N ILE A 18 -14.56 18.40 2.69
CA ILE A 18 -13.80 18.03 1.48
C ILE A 18 -13.56 16.51 1.49
N VAL A 19 -13.14 15.96 2.62
CA VAL A 19 -12.94 14.51 2.78
C VAL A 19 -14.24 13.74 2.53
N LYS A 20 -15.39 14.24 3.02
CA LYS A 20 -16.70 13.62 2.78
C LYS A 20 -17.10 13.64 1.30
N ILE A 21 -16.87 14.75 0.62
CA ILE A 21 -17.15 14.86 -0.82
C ILE A 21 -16.28 13.86 -1.59
N MET A 22 -14.99 13.81 -1.28
CA MET A 22 -14.07 12.90 -1.94
C MET A 22 -14.40 11.43 -1.67
N GLN A 23 -14.81 11.07 -0.45
CA GLN A 23 -15.30 9.73 -0.17
C GLN A 23 -16.49 9.34 -1.05
N MET A 24 -17.41 10.28 -1.30
CA MET A 24 -18.55 10.04 -2.19
C MET A 24 -18.08 9.81 -3.63
N VAL A 25 -17.14 10.59 -4.12
CA VAL A 25 -16.53 10.42 -5.46
C VAL A 25 -15.87 9.05 -5.56
N TRP A 26 -15.05 8.69 -4.59
CA TRP A 26 -14.30 7.42 -4.59
C TRP A 26 -15.20 6.19 -4.49
N ARG A 27 -16.37 6.28 -3.82
CA ARG A 27 -17.38 5.19 -3.84
C ARG A 27 -17.92 4.90 -5.24
N PHE A 28 -18.06 5.90 -6.10
CA PHE A 28 -18.42 5.68 -7.51
C PHE A 28 -17.28 5.00 -8.27
N CYS A 29 -16.04 5.39 -8.02
CA CYS A 29 -14.86 4.75 -8.62
C CYS A 29 -14.77 3.27 -8.21
N ASP A 30 -14.90 2.95 -6.93
CA ASP A 30 -14.90 1.59 -6.40
C ASP A 30 -15.95 0.69 -7.11
N SER A 31 -17.18 1.20 -7.26
CA SER A 31 -18.23 0.47 -7.97
C SER A 31 -17.87 0.22 -9.43
N GLY A 32 -17.26 1.21 -10.10
CA GLY A 32 -16.78 1.09 -11.48
C GLY A 32 -15.67 0.05 -11.63
N ASP A 33 -14.71 0.07 -10.72
CA ASP A 33 -13.57 -0.85 -10.72
C ASP A 33 -14.01 -2.29 -10.43
N LYS A 34 -14.86 -2.52 -9.45
CA LYS A 34 -15.47 -3.84 -9.20
C LYS A 34 -16.20 -4.40 -10.42
N SER A 35 -16.94 -3.54 -11.15
CA SER A 35 -17.61 -3.94 -12.39
C SER A 35 -16.64 -4.30 -13.50
N LYS A 36 -15.49 -3.64 -13.60
CA LYS A 36 -14.43 -3.98 -14.58
C LYS A 36 -13.73 -5.28 -14.20
N HIS A 37 -13.39 -5.46 -12.92
CA HIS A 37 -12.78 -6.66 -12.38
C HIS A 37 -13.62 -7.91 -12.67
N ALA A 38 -14.91 -7.84 -12.43
CA ALA A 38 -15.84 -8.95 -12.67
C ALA A 38 -15.91 -9.41 -14.13
N LYS A 39 -15.47 -8.57 -15.08
CA LYS A 39 -15.42 -8.89 -16.52
C LYS A 39 -14.09 -9.45 -16.98
N GLN A 40 -13.07 -9.40 -16.14
CA GLN A 40 -11.75 -9.94 -16.46
C GLN A 40 -11.73 -11.46 -16.26
N ASN A 41 -10.80 -12.12 -16.93
CA ASN A 41 -10.56 -13.55 -16.78
C ASN A 41 -9.10 -13.76 -16.37
N PRO A 42 -8.78 -13.60 -15.08
CA PRO A 42 -7.40 -13.72 -14.61
C PRO A 42 -6.90 -15.16 -14.71
N PRO A 43 -5.58 -15.37 -14.77
CA PRO A 43 -4.97 -16.70 -14.72
C PRO A 43 -5.42 -17.48 -13.50
N LYS A 44 -5.56 -18.81 -13.68
CA LYS A 44 -6.00 -19.75 -12.62
C LYS A 44 -4.89 -20.71 -12.17
N ASN A 45 -3.79 -20.79 -12.93
CA ASN A 45 -2.68 -21.71 -12.65
C ASN A 45 -1.67 -21.08 -11.68
N ILE A 46 -2.20 -20.51 -10.59
CA ILE A 46 -1.42 -19.90 -9.54
C ILE A 46 -1.84 -20.44 -8.18
N GLU A 47 -0.90 -20.50 -7.26
CA GLU A 47 -1.18 -20.63 -5.82
C GLU A 47 -1.56 -19.26 -5.28
N LEU A 48 -2.63 -19.21 -4.48
CA LEU A 48 -3.09 -18.00 -3.79
C LEU A 48 -3.28 -18.31 -2.31
N ILE A 49 -2.51 -17.66 -1.47
CA ILE A 49 -2.63 -17.72 -0.02
C ILE A 49 -3.17 -16.35 0.43
N SER A 50 -4.44 -16.34 0.83
CA SER A 50 -5.17 -15.09 1.10
C SER A 50 -5.22 -14.76 2.59
N ASP A 51 -5.38 -13.46 2.85
CA ASP A 51 -5.74 -12.91 4.17
C ASP A 51 -4.71 -13.20 5.29
N ILE A 52 -3.44 -13.23 4.93
CA ILE A 52 -2.34 -13.42 5.88
C ILE A 52 -2.17 -12.13 6.70
N PRO A 53 -2.31 -12.16 8.03
CA PRO A 53 -2.13 -10.95 8.84
C PRO A 53 -0.65 -10.60 8.95
N TYR A 54 -0.28 -9.37 8.58
CA TYR A 54 1.06 -8.82 8.84
C TYR A 54 1.11 -8.07 10.19
N ILE A 55 -0.05 -7.69 10.74
CA ILE A 55 -0.27 -7.33 12.13
C ILE A 55 -1.46 -8.16 12.62
N ASP A 56 -1.28 -8.91 13.71
CA ASP A 56 -2.33 -9.76 14.29
C ASP A 56 -3.19 -9.00 15.31
N ASP A 57 -3.97 -8.05 14.80
CA ASP A 57 -4.91 -7.23 15.59
C ASP A 57 -6.37 -7.41 15.18
N GLY A 58 -6.63 -8.33 14.23
CA GLY A 58 -7.96 -8.61 13.70
C GLY A 58 -8.45 -7.59 12.67
N ASN A 59 -7.65 -6.58 12.32
CA ASN A 59 -8.01 -5.61 11.30
C ASN A 59 -7.86 -6.21 9.89
N TYR A 60 -8.92 -6.11 9.06
CA TYR A 60 -8.89 -6.60 7.69
C TYR A 60 -7.80 -5.92 6.85
N TYR A 61 -7.57 -4.61 7.08
CA TYR A 61 -6.57 -3.85 6.34
C TYR A 61 -5.12 -4.10 6.78
N HIS A 62 -4.89 -4.93 7.81
CA HIS A 62 -3.57 -5.39 8.21
C HIS A 62 -3.27 -6.81 7.68
N LYS A 63 -3.77 -7.11 6.48
CA LYS A 63 -3.58 -8.38 5.80
C LYS A 63 -2.97 -8.20 4.43
N LEU A 64 -2.37 -9.27 3.93
CA LEU A 64 -1.83 -9.36 2.58
C LEU A 64 -2.20 -10.72 1.95
N ASP A 65 -2.05 -10.80 0.63
CA ASP A 65 -2.12 -12.04 -0.12
C ASP A 65 -0.75 -12.37 -0.73
N VAL A 66 -0.48 -13.67 -0.90
CA VAL A 66 0.71 -14.15 -1.61
C VAL A 66 0.26 -14.99 -2.80
N MET A 67 0.84 -14.71 -3.97
CA MET A 67 0.53 -15.38 -5.23
C MET A 67 1.81 -15.81 -5.92
N TYR A 68 1.84 -17.02 -6.48
CA TYR A 68 2.96 -17.53 -7.30
C TYR A 68 2.48 -18.66 -8.22
N PRO A 69 3.25 -19.05 -9.28
CA PRO A 69 2.85 -20.15 -10.14
C PRO A 69 2.71 -21.45 -9.35
N ASN A 70 1.67 -22.26 -9.65
CA ASN A 70 1.46 -23.53 -8.97
C ASN A 70 2.27 -24.71 -9.55
N ASN A 71 2.99 -24.50 -10.65
CA ASN A 71 3.78 -25.51 -11.36
C ASN A 71 5.29 -25.36 -11.18
N ILE A 72 5.72 -24.85 -10.05
CA ILE A 72 7.13 -24.66 -9.70
C ILE A 72 7.71 -25.90 -8.98
N SER A 73 9.03 -26.04 -9.01
CA SER A 73 9.77 -27.05 -8.25
C SER A 73 10.15 -26.52 -6.87
N GLU A 74 10.38 -27.43 -5.90
CA GLU A 74 10.76 -27.04 -4.52
C GLU A 74 12.01 -26.17 -4.44
N ASN A 75 12.92 -26.28 -5.42
CA ASN A 75 14.18 -25.53 -5.44
C ASN A 75 14.09 -24.23 -6.24
N ASP A 76 12.96 -23.94 -6.88
CA ASP A 76 12.82 -22.72 -7.67
C ASP A 76 12.82 -21.50 -6.76
N LYS A 77 13.53 -20.47 -7.20
CA LYS A 77 13.52 -19.14 -6.58
C LYS A 77 13.10 -18.12 -7.60
N LEU A 78 11.99 -17.48 -7.34
CA LEU A 78 11.34 -16.54 -8.27
C LEU A 78 11.56 -15.10 -7.81
N PRO A 79 11.71 -14.16 -8.75
CA PRO A 79 11.75 -12.74 -8.41
C PRO A 79 10.44 -12.32 -7.73
N VAL A 80 10.55 -11.34 -6.85
CA VAL A 80 9.47 -10.91 -5.97
C VAL A 80 8.93 -9.55 -6.42
N ILE A 81 7.62 -9.41 -6.43
CA ILE A 81 6.93 -8.13 -6.58
C ILE A 81 6.09 -7.90 -5.32
N ILE A 82 6.22 -6.72 -4.72
CA ILE A 82 5.35 -6.27 -3.64
C ILE A 82 4.47 -5.18 -4.24
N ASP A 83 3.15 -5.41 -4.26
CA ASP A 83 2.17 -4.48 -4.85
C ASP A 83 1.43 -3.70 -3.78
N ILE A 84 1.27 -2.39 -4.02
CA ILE A 84 0.52 -1.47 -3.16
C ILE A 84 -0.58 -0.83 -4.00
N HIS A 85 -1.83 -1.17 -3.71
CA HIS A 85 -2.98 -0.69 -4.49
C HIS A 85 -3.20 0.82 -4.38
N GLY A 86 -3.79 1.40 -5.42
CA GLY A 86 -4.27 2.77 -5.43
C GLY A 86 -5.55 2.98 -4.64
N GLY A 87 -6.36 3.97 -5.05
CA GLY A 87 -7.67 4.23 -4.43
C GLY A 87 -7.77 5.55 -3.69
N GLY A 88 -6.95 6.55 -4.06
CA GLY A 88 -7.03 7.92 -3.51
C GLY A 88 -6.92 7.97 -1.99
N TRP A 89 -6.23 6.99 -1.37
CA TRP A 89 -6.08 6.78 0.08
C TRP A 89 -7.38 6.43 0.82
N MET A 90 -8.53 6.36 0.15
CA MET A 90 -9.86 6.34 0.77
C MET A 90 -10.71 5.14 0.39
N TYR A 91 -10.35 4.38 -0.63
CA TYR A 91 -11.11 3.20 -1.06
C TYR A 91 -10.20 2.10 -1.57
N GLY A 92 -10.80 0.93 -1.76
CA GLY A 92 -10.12 -0.24 -2.26
C GLY A 92 -9.50 -1.09 -1.16
N ASP A 93 -8.97 -2.17 -1.62
CA ASP A 93 -8.17 -3.14 -0.86
C ASP A 93 -7.29 -3.90 -1.88
N LYS A 94 -6.51 -4.86 -1.41
CA LYS A 94 -5.70 -5.75 -2.25
C LYS A 94 -6.48 -6.37 -3.43
N GLY A 95 -7.79 -6.56 -3.30
CA GLY A 95 -8.63 -7.05 -4.39
C GLY A 95 -8.72 -6.10 -5.60
N LEU A 96 -8.36 -4.80 -5.48
CA LEU A 96 -8.30 -3.90 -6.64
C LEU A 96 -7.27 -4.35 -7.66
N ASN A 97 -6.12 -4.85 -7.20
CA ASN A 97 -5.01 -5.25 -8.04
C ASN A 97 -4.90 -6.78 -8.16
N GLU A 98 -5.79 -7.57 -7.53
CA GLU A 98 -5.73 -9.05 -7.52
C GLU A 98 -5.53 -9.64 -8.93
N ASN A 99 -6.31 -9.22 -9.92
CA ASN A 99 -6.20 -9.76 -11.27
C ASN A 99 -4.88 -9.40 -11.96
N TYR A 100 -4.33 -8.22 -11.65
CA TYR A 100 -3.00 -7.80 -12.09
C TYR A 100 -1.92 -8.64 -11.39
N CYS A 101 -2.02 -8.82 -10.09
CA CYS A 101 -1.10 -9.64 -9.29
C CYS A 101 -1.11 -11.11 -9.76
N ARG A 102 -2.29 -11.67 -10.06
CA ARG A 102 -2.42 -13.01 -10.67
C ARG A 102 -1.71 -13.10 -12.02
N ALA A 103 -1.81 -12.07 -12.85
CA ALA A 103 -1.14 -12.04 -14.14
C ALA A 103 0.40 -11.94 -14.02
N LEU A 104 0.90 -11.29 -12.98
CA LEU A 104 2.33 -11.27 -12.65
C LEU A 104 2.79 -12.64 -12.11
N ALA A 105 2.02 -13.25 -11.22
CA ALA A 105 2.31 -14.58 -10.70
C ALA A 105 2.36 -15.62 -11.85
N ASP A 106 1.43 -15.60 -12.79
CA ASP A 106 1.43 -16.48 -13.97
C ASP A 106 2.68 -16.29 -14.86
N ARG A 107 3.35 -15.14 -14.76
CA ARG A 107 4.62 -14.83 -15.46
C ARG A 107 5.88 -15.22 -14.71
N GLY A 108 5.75 -15.89 -13.57
CA GLY A 108 6.89 -16.42 -12.82
C GLY A 108 7.38 -15.50 -11.70
N TYR A 109 6.52 -14.67 -11.15
CA TYR A 109 6.84 -13.87 -9.96
C TYR A 109 6.17 -14.45 -8.70
N VAL A 110 6.79 -14.25 -7.54
CA VAL A 110 6.06 -14.27 -6.28
C VAL A 110 5.54 -12.86 -6.03
N VAL A 111 4.24 -12.71 -5.84
CA VAL A 111 3.61 -11.41 -5.63
C VAL A 111 3.04 -11.34 -4.22
N PHE A 112 3.43 -10.30 -3.47
CA PHE A 112 2.81 -9.91 -2.21
C PHE A 112 1.90 -8.72 -2.51
N ASP A 113 0.60 -8.90 -2.38
CA ASP A 113 -0.43 -7.89 -2.58
C ASP A 113 -0.92 -7.41 -1.22
N ILE A 114 -0.60 -6.18 -0.84
CA ILE A 114 -0.78 -5.71 0.53
C ILE A 114 -1.96 -4.75 0.68
N ASN A 115 -2.68 -4.89 1.80
CA ASN A 115 -3.62 -3.89 2.28
C ASN A 115 -2.92 -2.84 3.16
N TYR A 116 -3.57 -1.69 3.30
CA TYR A 116 -3.29 -0.67 4.30
C TYR A 116 -4.60 0.01 4.72
N ARG A 117 -4.69 0.52 5.96
CA ARG A 117 -5.89 1.21 6.47
C ARG A 117 -6.18 2.47 5.66
N LEU A 118 -7.45 2.84 5.58
CA LEU A 118 -7.92 3.91 4.70
C LEU A 118 -8.24 5.20 5.46
N VAL A 119 -8.09 6.33 4.79
CA VAL A 119 -8.67 7.60 5.23
C VAL A 119 -10.21 7.49 5.12
N PRO A 120 -11.01 7.94 6.09
CA PRO A 120 -10.66 8.81 7.23
C PRO A 120 -10.39 8.08 8.55
N ASP A 121 -10.35 6.77 8.57
CA ASP A 121 -10.12 6.00 9.81
C ASP A 121 -8.71 6.28 10.35
N VAL A 122 -7.76 6.44 9.44
CA VAL A 122 -6.39 6.87 9.72
C VAL A 122 -5.98 8.02 8.80
N ASN A 123 -4.84 8.67 9.06
CA ASN A 123 -4.23 9.62 8.14
C ASN A 123 -3.18 8.93 7.24
N VAL A 124 -2.65 9.66 6.25
CA VAL A 124 -1.67 9.12 5.30
C VAL A 124 -0.37 8.67 5.99
N ASN A 125 0.05 9.34 7.07
CA ASN A 125 1.25 8.93 7.80
C ASN A 125 1.09 7.53 8.41
N GLU A 126 -0.10 7.19 8.90
CA GLU A 126 -0.40 5.84 9.40
C GLU A 126 -0.44 4.80 8.27
N GLN A 127 -0.92 5.18 7.07
CA GLN A 127 -0.86 4.29 5.91
C GLN A 127 0.59 3.96 5.51
N ILE A 128 1.49 4.94 5.57
CA ILE A 128 2.93 4.72 5.36
C ILE A 128 3.47 3.72 6.38
N LYS A 129 3.08 3.83 7.65
CA LYS A 129 3.49 2.88 8.70
C LYS A 129 2.92 1.48 8.47
N ASP A 130 1.67 1.36 8.00
CA ASP A 130 1.08 0.08 7.66
C ASP A 130 1.87 -0.62 6.55
N VAL A 131 2.24 0.11 5.50
CA VAL A 131 3.10 -0.40 4.43
C VAL A 131 4.45 -0.85 4.98
N MET A 132 5.11 -0.06 5.82
CA MET A 132 6.39 -0.44 6.43
C MET A 132 6.26 -1.67 7.33
N SER A 133 5.15 -1.83 8.03
CA SER A 133 4.86 -3.02 8.84
C SER A 133 4.64 -4.27 7.97
N ALA A 134 3.96 -4.12 6.83
CA ALA A 134 3.82 -5.20 5.86
C ALA A 134 5.18 -5.60 5.27
N LEU A 135 6.02 -4.63 4.89
CA LEU A 135 7.39 -4.89 4.41
C LEU A 135 8.23 -5.60 5.48
N LYS A 136 8.12 -5.20 6.75
CA LYS A 136 8.80 -5.85 7.88
C LYS A 136 8.36 -7.31 8.02
N TRP A 137 7.06 -7.57 7.90
CA TRP A 137 6.53 -8.93 7.94
C TRP A 137 7.05 -9.75 6.76
N ILE A 138 7.02 -9.20 5.54
CA ILE A 138 7.52 -9.86 4.33
C ILE A 138 9.00 -10.22 4.50
N GLY A 139 9.85 -9.28 4.92
CA GLY A 139 11.28 -9.53 5.12
C GLY A 139 11.56 -10.68 6.09
N LYS A 140 10.73 -10.86 7.12
CA LYS A 140 10.85 -11.94 8.09
C LYS A 140 10.34 -13.29 7.59
N ASN A 141 9.39 -13.29 6.67
CA ASN A 141 8.65 -14.49 6.26
C ASN A 141 8.93 -14.90 4.80
N ILE A 142 9.70 -14.13 4.07
CA ILE A 142 9.92 -14.31 2.62
C ILE A 142 10.50 -15.71 2.29
N ASP A 143 11.28 -16.29 3.18
CA ASP A 143 11.91 -17.62 2.99
C ASP A 143 10.90 -18.77 3.12
N ASN A 144 9.69 -18.51 3.59
CA ASN A 144 8.60 -19.50 3.61
C ASN A 144 7.95 -19.67 2.22
N TYR A 145 8.35 -18.87 1.24
CA TYR A 145 7.84 -18.85 -0.13
C TYR A 145 8.99 -19.07 -1.13
N PRO A 146 8.69 -19.41 -2.39
CA PRO A 146 9.71 -19.64 -3.42
C PRO A 146 10.34 -18.33 -3.93
N CYS A 147 10.79 -17.48 -3.02
CA CYS A 147 11.28 -16.13 -3.28
C CYS A 147 12.79 -16.08 -3.52
N ASP A 148 13.22 -15.28 -4.49
CA ASP A 148 14.59 -14.82 -4.64
C ASP A 148 14.77 -13.48 -3.90
N ARG A 149 15.44 -13.51 -2.74
CA ARG A 149 15.72 -12.32 -1.92
C ARG A 149 16.56 -11.25 -2.61
N GLU A 150 17.34 -11.64 -3.61
CA GLU A 150 18.19 -10.70 -4.34
C GLU A 150 17.44 -9.96 -5.46
N ASN A 151 16.20 -10.34 -5.73
CA ASN A 151 15.37 -9.77 -6.79
C ASN A 151 13.99 -9.35 -6.27
N ILE A 152 13.94 -8.29 -5.47
CA ILE A 152 12.71 -7.76 -4.88
C ILE A 152 12.37 -6.41 -5.50
N MET A 153 11.20 -6.32 -6.10
CA MET A 153 10.64 -5.10 -6.68
C MET A 153 9.45 -4.60 -5.88
N LEU A 154 9.37 -3.30 -5.70
CA LEU A 154 8.21 -2.64 -5.11
C LEU A 154 7.42 -1.92 -6.20
N THR A 155 6.11 -2.08 -6.23
CA THR A 155 5.25 -1.39 -7.19
C THR A 155 4.02 -0.80 -6.51
N GLY A 156 3.40 0.16 -7.17
CA GLY A 156 2.14 0.73 -6.76
C GLY A 156 1.61 1.73 -7.77
N ASP A 157 0.31 1.91 -7.77
CA ASP A 157 -0.38 2.84 -8.64
C ASP A 157 -1.00 4.01 -7.86
N SER A 158 -1.03 5.21 -8.46
CA SER A 158 -1.71 6.39 -7.90
C SER A 158 -1.30 6.67 -6.44
N ALA A 159 -2.24 6.57 -5.49
CA ALA A 159 -1.99 6.68 -4.05
C ALA A 159 -1.03 5.59 -3.54
N GLY A 160 -1.17 4.35 -4.04
CA GLY A 160 -0.26 3.25 -3.73
C GLY A 160 1.15 3.50 -4.26
N GLY A 161 1.27 4.14 -5.43
CA GLY A 161 2.56 4.57 -5.98
C GLY A 161 3.26 5.60 -5.08
N MET A 162 2.51 6.53 -4.49
CA MET A 162 3.05 7.45 -3.49
C MET A 162 3.53 6.68 -2.24
N LEU A 163 2.72 5.77 -1.71
CA LEU A 163 3.10 4.96 -0.55
C LEU A 163 4.35 4.10 -0.84
N ALA A 164 4.46 3.53 -2.06
CA ALA A 164 5.63 2.78 -2.50
C ALA A 164 6.89 3.67 -2.55
N SER A 165 6.76 4.91 -3.01
CA SER A 165 7.87 5.86 -3.03
C SER A 165 8.37 6.19 -1.62
N TYR A 166 7.46 6.49 -0.68
CA TYR A 166 7.85 6.70 0.72
C TYR A 166 8.51 5.47 1.31
N ALA A 167 7.92 4.29 1.11
CA ALA A 167 8.48 3.04 1.63
C ALA A 167 9.89 2.79 1.10
N SER A 168 10.14 3.05 -0.19
CA SER A 168 11.46 2.85 -0.81
C SER A 168 12.54 3.72 -0.18
N VAL A 169 12.24 4.96 0.19
CA VAL A 169 13.17 5.89 0.84
C VAL A 169 13.33 5.53 2.32
N LEU A 170 12.23 5.18 3.00
CA LEU A 170 12.26 4.78 4.41
C LEU A 170 13.06 3.48 4.63
N LEU A 171 13.07 2.56 3.68
CA LEU A 171 13.94 1.38 3.75
C LEU A 171 15.43 1.75 3.82
N GLN A 172 15.83 2.88 3.24
CA GLN A 172 17.22 3.31 3.12
C GLN A 172 17.67 4.31 4.19
N SER A 173 16.74 5.06 4.81
CA SER A 173 17.04 6.16 5.73
C SER A 173 16.50 5.92 7.13
N GLN A 174 17.40 5.76 8.11
CA GLN A 174 17.03 5.69 9.54
C GLN A 174 16.44 7.02 10.01
N GLU A 175 17.01 8.15 9.57
CA GLU A 175 16.53 9.49 9.94
C GLU A 175 15.07 9.69 9.54
N LEU A 176 14.73 9.31 8.30
CA LEU A 176 13.34 9.41 7.84
C LEU A 176 12.43 8.44 8.59
N ARG A 177 12.86 7.21 8.88
CA ARG A 177 12.07 6.30 9.72
C ARG A 177 11.76 6.91 11.08
N ASP A 178 12.72 7.58 11.71
CA ASP A 178 12.52 8.24 13.00
C ASP A 178 11.50 9.39 12.89
N ILE A 179 11.57 10.18 11.80
CA ILE A 179 10.64 11.29 11.53
C ILE A 179 9.21 10.75 11.32
N PHE A 180 9.06 9.69 10.53
CA PHE A 180 7.77 9.07 10.24
C PHE A 180 7.30 8.11 11.33
N SER A 181 8.14 7.81 12.33
CA SER A 181 7.91 6.79 13.36
C SER A 181 7.56 5.43 12.73
N ALA A 182 8.29 5.08 11.68
CA ALA A 182 8.11 3.86 10.91
C ALA A 182 9.14 2.80 11.33
N GLU A 183 8.74 1.53 11.20
CA GLU A 183 9.62 0.41 11.51
C GLU A 183 10.63 0.14 10.38
N SER A 184 11.75 -0.46 10.72
CA SER A 184 12.69 -0.98 9.72
C SER A 184 12.21 -2.32 9.16
N ALA A 185 12.58 -2.63 7.92
CA ALA A 185 12.34 -3.93 7.30
C ALA A 185 13.64 -4.46 6.67
N ASP A 186 13.85 -5.77 6.77
CA ASP A 186 14.98 -6.46 6.13
C ASP A 186 14.63 -6.81 4.67
N ILE A 187 14.53 -5.76 3.87
CA ILE A 187 14.26 -5.83 2.43
C ILE A 187 15.23 -4.90 1.71
N LYS A 188 15.87 -5.44 0.68
CA LYS A 188 16.69 -4.69 -0.26
C LYS A 188 15.99 -4.67 -1.61
N LEU A 189 15.48 -3.51 -2.01
CA LEU A 189 14.83 -3.36 -3.30
C LEU A 189 15.85 -3.33 -4.44
N THR A 190 15.55 -4.04 -5.52
CA THR A 190 16.29 -3.97 -6.79
C THR A 190 15.64 -3.01 -7.79
N ALA A 191 14.33 -2.79 -7.67
CA ALA A 191 13.60 -1.85 -8.50
C ALA A 191 12.39 -1.26 -7.77
N LEU A 192 12.03 -0.03 -8.18
CA LEU A 192 10.77 0.64 -7.84
C LEU A 192 10.04 0.93 -9.15
N VAL A 193 8.82 0.43 -9.30
CA VAL A 193 7.99 0.61 -10.50
C VAL A 193 6.72 1.35 -10.13
N LEU A 194 6.53 2.53 -10.67
CA LEU A 194 5.43 3.41 -10.29
C LEU A 194 4.48 3.65 -11.47
N THR A 195 3.19 3.45 -11.24
CA THR A 195 2.14 3.73 -12.23
C THR A 195 1.37 4.97 -11.81
N SER A 196 1.63 6.10 -12.51
CA SER A 196 0.94 7.38 -12.27
C SER A 196 0.91 7.78 -10.78
N PRO A 197 2.04 7.77 -10.07
CA PRO A 197 2.09 8.07 -8.65
C PRO A 197 1.68 9.51 -8.37
N VAL A 198 1.14 9.76 -7.17
CA VAL A 198 0.97 11.13 -6.68
C VAL A 198 2.27 11.58 -6.04
N SER A 199 3.00 12.50 -6.68
CA SER A 199 4.32 12.95 -6.25
C SER A 199 4.30 14.28 -5.49
N TYR A 200 3.23 15.07 -5.65
CA TYR A 200 3.08 16.38 -5.03
C TYR A 200 1.75 16.47 -4.29
N MET A 201 1.81 16.63 -2.97
CA MET A 201 0.65 16.78 -2.11
C MET A 201 0.54 18.19 -1.52
N LYS A 202 1.68 18.84 -1.28
CA LYS A 202 1.76 20.18 -0.70
C LYS A 202 1.55 21.25 -1.76
N ASP A 203 2.22 21.12 -2.89
CA ASP A 203 2.28 22.14 -3.95
C ASP A 203 1.50 21.77 -5.22
N GLY A 204 0.61 20.77 -5.14
CA GLY A 204 -0.21 20.27 -6.25
C GLY A 204 -1.37 21.17 -6.70
N GLY A 205 -1.22 22.50 -6.62
CA GLY A 205 -2.25 23.44 -7.01
C GLY A 205 -3.59 23.24 -6.26
N TRP A 206 -4.73 23.25 -6.97
CA TRP A 206 -6.03 23.05 -6.34
C TRP A 206 -6.17 21.67 -5.67
N PHE A 207 -5.45 20.66 -6.17
CA PHE A 207 -5.46 19.32 -5.60
C PHE A 207 -4.88 19.28 -4.17
N SER A 208 -3.97 20.21 -3.84
CA SER A 208 -3.41 20.32 -2.49
C SER A 208 -4.46 20.67 -1.42
N VAL A 209 -5.59 21.26 -1.81
CA VAL A 209 -6.72 21.51 -0.90
C VAL A 209 -7.31 20.20 -0.39
N TYR A 210 -7.28 19.16 -1.23
CA TYR A 210 -7.69 17.82 -0.85
C TYR A 210 -6.60 17.05 -0.12
N THR A 211 -5.38 17.05 -0.64
CA THR A 211 -4.31 16.18 -0.15
C THR A 211 -3.73 16.60 1.21
N LYS A 212 -3.55 17.90 1.43
CA LYS A 212 -3.02 18.41 2.71
C LYS A 212 -3.79 17.91 3.94
N PRO A 213 -5.13 17.97 4.01
CA PRO A 213 -5.89 17.47 5.15
C PRO A 213 -5.67 15.97 5.43
N LEU A 214 -5.31 15.16 4.43
CA LEU A 214 -5.14 13.72 4.59
C LEU A 214 -4.00 13.35 5.54
N TRP A 215 -3.07 14.28 5.81
CA TRP A 215 -2.00 14.13 6.78
C TRP A 215 -2.45 14.37 8.23
N GLY A 216 -3.74 14.68 8.44
CA GLY A 216 -4.34 14.88 9.75
C GLY A 216 -4.53 16.33 10.14
N LYS A 217 -5.27 16.56 11.22
CA LYS A 217 -5.75 17.89 11.64
C LYS A 217 -4.63 18.94 11.84
N ASN A 218 -3.49 18.51 12.35
CA ASN A 218 -2.35 19.38 12.68
C ASN A 218 -1.16 19.16 11.76
N TYR A 219 -1.40 18.77 10.52
CA TYR A 219 -0.34 18.39 9.58
C TYR A 219 0.79 19.41 9.46
N LYS A 220 0.47 20.73 9.48
CA LYS A 220 1.46 21.80 9.38
C LYS A 220 2.48 21.84 10.52
N ASN A 221 2.14 21.24 11.66
CA ASN A 221 3.02 21.17 12.83
C ASN A 221 3.72 19.81 12.94
N SER A 222 3.44 18.90 12.01
CA SER A 222 4.09 17.60 11.94
C SER A 222 5.47 17.73 11.30
N LYS A 223 6.45 16.99 11.83
CA LYS A 223 7.77 16.88 11.19
C LYS A 223 7.66 16.31 9.76
N THR A 224 6.70 15.41 9.54
CA THR A 224 6.45 14.76 8.24
C THR A 224 5.90 15.73 7.18
N TYR A 225 5.38 16.89 7.59
CA TYR A 225 4.86 17.90 6.65
C TYR A 225 5.93 18.42 5.68
N ASN A 226 7.17 18.54 6.14
CA ASN A 226 8.28 19.02 5.31
C ASN A 226 8.59 18.03 4.17
N TYR A 227 8.20 16.77 4.34
CA TYR A 227 8.48 15.67 3.41
C TYR A 227 7.22 15.21 2.66
N MET A 228 6.22 16.08 2.49
CA MET A 228 4.99 15.74 1.76
C MET A 228 5.18 15.64 0.24
N ASP A 229 6.14 16.36 -0.30
CA ASP A 229 6.49 16.35 -1.71
C ASP A 229 7.87 15.70 -1.91
N PHE A 230 8.04 14.97 -3.01
CA PHE A 230 9.27 14.17 -3.22
C PHE A 230 10.51 15.00 -3.53
N ASP A 231 10.38 16.30 -3.77
CA ASP A 231 11.52 17.22 -3.92
C ASP A 231 12.28 17.43 -2.60
N GLU A 232 11.69 17.03 -1.48
CA GLU A 232 12.19 17.29 -0.14
C GLU A 232 12.72 16.03 0.56
N ILE A 233 12.74 14.87 -0.15
CA ILE A 233 13.15 13.57 0.37
C ILE A 233 14.46 13.08 -0.25
#